data_f73545dceb5c3d21e3ee6753f2bc355d
#
_entry.id   f73545dceb5c3d21e3ee6753f2bc355d
#
_cell.length_a   1.000
_cell.length_b   1.000
_cell.length_c   1.000
_cell.angle_alpha   90.00
_cell.angle_beta   90.00
_cell.angle_gamma   90.00
#
_symmetry.space_group_name_H-M   'P 1'
#
loop_
_entity.id
_entity.type
_entity.pdbx_description
1 polymer ?
#
loop_
_entity_poly.entity_id
_entity_poly.type
_entity_poly.pdbx_seq_one_letter_code
_entity_poly.pdbx_strand_id
1 'polypeptide(L)'
;MMKPAGCAHAADHGKRLVIKIGSSTLTTSESKIDYAYLAEVTDQVARVRAAGWRPIVVTSAAIACGLERLSIEKRPHDMPSLQAAASVGQSALSTAYAEAFARHGIVTSTVLLTRRDTADRRAYLHARDTFDCLLELGVVPIVNENDTISVEQIRFGDNDTLAALVACLVEADLMVILSDIEGLYDANPHHHPDANLIGRVEAIGPEIMAVAGEAGTTVGSGGMITKIKAARVLMVAGIPLVVCDGHRAEAIVDAAAGEDVGTLFVAAKKPHEITPKKLWIALGDAARGALAVDDGAKAALIERGSSLLSVGVRSVEGRFEANDIVDIKDATGHLFARGKVAFASDEAALAIGRTRAELQANRLLASLADKPLVHRDELVVFE
;
A
#
# COMPACT_ATOMS: atom_id res chain seq x y z
N MET A 1 6.82 -35.56 23.28
CA MET A 1 7.54 -34.48 22.61
C MET A 1 7.26 -34.62 21.11
N MET A 2 6.16 -34.00 20.62
CA MET A 2 5.79 -34.02 19.21
C MET A 2 6.76 -33.09 18.46
N LYS A 3 7.43 -33.63 17.45
CA LYS A 3 8.15 -32.78 16.47
C LYS A 3 7.12 -31.89 15.79
N PRO A 4 7.36 -30.58 15.64
CA PRO A 4 6.52 -29.76 14.80
C PRO A 4 6.61 -30.31 13.37
N ALA A 5 5.46 -30.64 12.80
CA ALA A 5 5.36 -30.92 11.37
C ALA A 5 5.89 -29.68 10.64
N GLY A 6 6.90 -29.86 9.81
CA GLY A 6 7.40 -28.76 8.97
C GLY A 6 6.23 -28.21 8.16
N CYS A 7 6.11 -26.89 8.07
CA CYS A 7 5.13 -26.24 7.21
C CYS A 7 5.32 -26.77 5.78
N ALA A 8 4.50 -27.73 5.40
CA ALA A 8 4.48 -28.24 4.03
C ALA A 8 3.70 -27.22 3.20
N HIS A 9 4.25 -26.80 2.09
CA HIS A 9 3.52 -25.99 1.10
C HIS A 9 2.31 -26.79 0.61
N ALA A 10 1.18 -26.61 1.27
CA ALA A 10 -0.07 -27.28 0.92
C ALA A 10 -0.81 -26.43 -0.13
N ALA A 11 -1.34 -27.10 -1.13
CA ALA A 11 -2.00 -26.51 -2.30
C ALA A 11 -3.37 -25.85 -2.02
N ASP A 12 -3.81 -25.75 -0.77
CA ASP A 12 -5.03 -25.06 -0.35
C ASP A 12 -4.68 -24.00 0.71
N HIS A 13 -4.38 -22.79 0.23
CA HIS A 13 -4.02 -21.67 1.10
C HIS A 13 -5.21 -21.05 1.86
N GLY A 14 -6.47 -21.51 1.64
CA GLY A 14 -7.68 -20.89 2.19
C GLY A 14 -7.77 -19.41 1.80
N LYS A 15 -8.96 -18.81 1.90
CA LYS A 15 -9.16 -17.40 1.55
C LYS A 15 -8.48 -16.47 2.57
N ARG A 16 -7.62 -15.57 2.11
CA ARG A 16 -6.88 -14.62 2.95
C ARG A 16 -7.52 -13.22 2.89
N LEU A 17 -7.76 -12.63 4.04
CA LEU A 17 -8.37 -11.32 4.19
C LEU A 17 -7.41 -10.39 4.92
N VAL A 18 -6.98 -9.30 4.29
CA VAL A 18 -6.22 -8.24 4.95
C VAL A 18 -7.15 -7.11 5.36
N ILE A 19 -7.15 -6.77 6.65
CA ILE A 19 -8.01 -5.73 7.23
C ILE A 19 -7.13 -4.62 7.76
N LYS A 20 -7.23 -3.43 7.18
CA LYS A 20 -6.49 -2.25 7.63
C LYS A 20 -7.39 -1.36 8.49
N ILE A 21 -6.89 -0.99 9.66
CA ILE A 21 -7.58 -0.10 10.61
C ILE A 21 -6.78 1.19 10.75
N GLY A 22 -7.41 2.33 10.45
CA GLY A 22 -6.81 3.66 10.57
C GLY A 22 -6.67 4.12 12.02
N SER A 23 -5.75 5.07 12.28
CA SER A 23 -5.63 5.66 13.62
C SER A 23 -6.89 6.41 14.02
N SER A 24 -7.48 7.19 13.11
CA SER A 24 -8.73 7.94 13.35
C SER A 24 -9.91 7.03 13.74
N THR A 25 -9.92 5.80 13.21
CA THR A 25 -10.97 4.82 13.50
C THR A 25 -10.73 4.08 14.82
N LEU A 26 -9.45 3.84 15.18
CA LEU A 26 -9.06 3.07 16.36
C LEU A 26 -8.92 3.93 17.63
N THR A 27 -8.93 5.26 17.51
CA THR A 27 -8.78 6.16 18.66
C THR A 27 -9.99 7.05 18.84
N THR A 28 -10.27 7.36 20.11
CA THR A 28 -11.28 8.36 20.50
C THR A 28 -10.85 9.78 20.10
N SER A 29 -11.75 10.76 20.21
CA SER A 29 -11.45 12.19 20.02
C SER A 29 -10.33 12.71 20.94
N GLU A 30 -10.06 12.03 22.06
CA GLU A 30 -8.95 12.33 22.98
C GLU A 30 -7.63 11.63 22.55
N SER A 31 -7.58 11.02 21.37
CA SER A 31 -6.43 10.25 20.87
C SER A 31 -6.04 9.05 21.75
N LYS A 32 -6.98 8.49 22.50
CA LYS A 32 -6.80 7.25 23.27
C LYS A 32 -7.38 6.07 22.51
N ILE A 33 -6.92 4.87 22.80
CA ILE A 33 -7.48 3.65 22.19
C ILE A 33 -8.96 3.52 22.56
N ASP A 34 -9.78 3.31 21.53
CA ASP A 34 -11.19 2.93 21.70
C ASP A 34 -11.29 1.40 21.87
N TYR A 35 -11.30 0.97 23.14
CA TYR A 35 -11.40 -0.45 23.47
C TYR A 35 -12.77 -1.06 23.12
N ALA A 36 -13.84 -0.26 23.05
CA ALA A 36 -15.15 -0.74 22.64
C ALA A 36 -15.13 -1.06 21.14
N TYR A 37 -14.64 -0.12 20.35
CA TYR A 37 -14.44 -0.32 18.91
C TYR A 37 -13.49 -1.49 18.62
N LEU A 38 -12.38 -1.60 19.35
CA LEU A 38 -11.46 -2.73 19.22
C LEU A 38 -12.16 -4.08 19.46
N ALA A 39 -13.05 -4.13 20.47
CA ALA A 39 -13.83 -5.34 20.76
C ALA A 39 -14.79 -5.68 19.59
N GLU A 40 -15.47 -4.70 19.03
CA GLU A 40 -16.38 -4.87 17.88
C GLU A 40 -15.62 -5.38 16.63
N VAL A 41 -14.47 -4.78 16.32
CA VAL A 41 -13.64 -5.22 15.20
C VAL A 41 -13.13 -6.65 15.40
N THR A 42 -12.65 -6.99 16.59
CA THR A 42 -12.15 -8.35 16.86
C THR A 42 -13.26 -9.39 16.84
N ASP A 43 -14.49 -9.04 17.21
CA ASP A 43 -15.67 -9.91 17.05
C ASP A 43 -15.96 -10.18 15.56
N GLN A 44 -15.99 -9.14 14.73
CA GLN A 44 -16.16 -9.29 13.28
C GLN A 44 -15.06 -10.15 12.66
N VAL A 45 -13.78 -9.93 13.04
CA VAL A 45 -12.65 -10.73 12.58
C VAL A 45 -12.79 -12.21 13.01
N ALA A 46 -13.24 -12.45 14.23
CA ALA A 46 -13.50 -13.83 14.69
C ALA A 46 -14.60 -14.51 13.88
N ARG A 47 -15.64 -13.78 13.51
CA ARG A 47 -16.76 -14.30 12.67
C ARG A 47 -16.32 -14.60 11.24
N VAL A 48 -15.56 -13.73 10.57
CA VAL A 48 -15.04 -14.03 9.22
C VAL A 48 -14.05 -15.19 9.26
N ARG A 49 -13.27 -15.32 10.34
CA ARG A 49 -12.41 -16.51 10.54
C ARG A 49 -13.23 -17.79 10.68
N ALA A 50 -14.32 -17.75 11.43
CA ALA A 50 -15.25 -18.89 11.56
C ALA A 50 -15.93 -19.24 10.23
N ALA A 51 -16.11 -18.26 9.34
CA ALA A 51 -16.60 -18.44 7.96
C ALA A 51 -15.53 -18.95 6.98
N GLY A 52 -14.32 -19.30 7.46
CA GLY A 52 -13.26 -19.92 6.66
C GLY A 52 -12.23 -18.97 6.08
N TRP A 53 -12.30 -17.67 6.39
CA TRP A 53 -11.25 -16.73 6.03
C TRP A 53 -10.03 -16.87 6.96
N ARG A 54 -8.85 -16.49 6.45
CA ARG A 54 -7.60 -16.34 7.20
C ARG A 54 -7.27 -14.86 7.34
N PRO A 55 -7.75 -14.20 8.41
CA PRO A 55 -7.61 -12.75 8.56
C PRO A 55 -6.21 -12.35 9.02
N ILE A 56 -5.76 -11.20 8.52
CA ILE A 56 -4.55 -10.49 8.91
C ILE A 56 -4.97 -9.05 9.20
N VAL A 57 -4.61 -8.50 10.34
CA VAL A 57 -4.95 -7.13 10.72
C VAL A 57 -3.73 -6.24 10.55
N VAL A 58 -3.85 -5.17 9.78
CA VAL A 58 -2.84 -4.10 9.70
C VAL A 58 -3.35 -2.91 10.49
N THR A 59 -2.70 -2.63 11.58
CA THR A 59 -3.15 -1.63 12.56
C THR A 59 -2.32 -0.35 12.51
N SER A 60 -2.79 0.66 13.21
CA SER A 60 -2.13 1.94 13.43
C SER A 60 -2.22 2.30 14.93
N ALA A 61 -1.99 3.57 15.28
CA ALA A 61 -2.17 4.14 16.61
C ALA A 61 -1.09 3.80 17.66
N ALA A 62 0.04 3.17 17.30
CA ALA A 62 1.12 2.91 18.26
C ALA A 62 1.62 4.21 18.93
N ILE A 63 1.79 5.30 18.19
CA ILE A 63 2.20 6.59 18.76
C ILE A 63 1.16 7.10 19.77
N ALA A 64 -0.15 7.05 19.43
CA ALA A 64 -1.21 7.49 20.32
C ALA A 64 -1.23 6.70 21.64
N CYS A 65 -1.13 5.36 21.55
CA CYS A 65 -0.99 4.49 22.72
C CYS A 65 0.22 4.86 23.58
N GLY A 66 1.34 5.18 22.94
CA GLY A 66 2.58 5.52 23.65
C GLY A 66 2.47 6.86 24.36
N LEU A 67 1.90 7.87 23.73
CA LEU A 67 1.67 9.18 24.33
C LEU A 67 0.77 9.08 25.56
N GLU A 68 -0.31 8.29 25.45
CA GLU A 68 -1.19 7.99 26.59
C GLU A 68 -0.43 7.32 27.74
N ARG A 69 0.34 6.26 27.47
CA ARG A 69 1.11 5.53 28.49
C ARG A 69 2.21 6.38 29.15
N LEU A 70 2.78 7.30 28.40
CA LEU A 70 3.81 8.22 28.89
C LEU A 70 3.22 9.49 29.53
N SER A 71 1.89 9.64 29.52
CA SER A 71 1.20 10.84 29.99
C SER A 71 1.65 12.12 29.29
N ILE A 72 1.93 12.03 27.99
CA ILE A 72 2.35 13.15 27.14
C ILE A 72 1.11 13.74 26.49
N GLU A 73 0.66 14.90 26.94
CA GLU A 73 -0.57 15.56 26.44
C GLU A 73 -0.41 16.15 25.04
N LYS A 74 0.79 16.67 24.72
CA LYS A 74 1.04 17.30 23.44
C LYS A 74 1.92 16.40 22.56
N ARG A 75 1.45 16.11 21.34
CA ARG A 75 2.21 15.33 20.38
C ARG A 75 3.55 16.00 20.09
N PRO A 76 4.70 15.31 20.30
CA PRO A 76 6.01 15.79 19.93
C PRO A 76 6.13 16.06 18.43
N HIS A 77 7.05 16.95 18.06
CA HIS A 77 7.35 17.25 16.66
C HIS A 77 8.67 16.63 16.20
N ASP A 78 9.53 16.25 17.14
CA ASP A 78 10.80 15.63 16.84
C ASP A 78 10.68 14.12 16.67
N MET A 79 11.47 13.60 15.74
CA MET A 79 11.42 12.19 15.36
C MET A 79 11.77 11.24 16.51
N PRO A 80 12.85 11.45 17.30
CA PRO A 80 13.19 10.54 18.39
C PRO A 80 12.07 10.38 19.43
N SER A 81 11.39 11.47 19.78
CA SER A 81 10.28 11.41 20.73
C SER A 81 9.07 10.66 20.19
N LEU A 82 8.77 10.81 18.88
CA LEU A 82 7.69 10.05 18.22
C LEU A 82 8.03 8.56 18.13
N GLN A 83 9.27 8.21 17.79
CA GLN A 83 9.74 6.83 17.74
C GLN A 83 9.74 6.17 19.12
N ALA A 84 10.14 6.90 20.15
CA ALA A 84 10.08 6.41 21.54
C ALA A 84 8.64 6.17 21.97
N ALA A 85 7.72 7.10 21.67
CA ALA A 85 6.29 6.91 21.94
C ALA A 85 5.74 5.70 21.18
N ALA A 86 6.03 5.55 19.89
CA ALA A 86 5.62 4.39 19.10
C ALA A 86 6.13 3.07 19.71
N SER A 87 7.38 3.02 20.15
CA SER A 87 7.97 1.83 20.78
C SER A 87 7.24 1.42 22.06
N VAL A 88 6.93 2.37 22.94
CA VAL A 88 6.14 2.12 24.17
C VAL A 88 4.72 1.71 23.81
N GLY A 89 4.11 2.42 22.87
CA GLY A 89 2.72 2.20 22.50
C GLY A 89 2.49 0.90 21.73
N GLN A 90 3.47 0.44 20.96
CA GLN A 90 3.36 -0.84 20.24
C GLN A 90 3.15 -2.01 21.20
N SER A 91 3.84 -2.03 22.32
CA SER A 91 3.64 -3.06 23.36
C SER A 91 2.21 -3.02 23.92
N ALA A 92 1.71 -1.82 24.24
CA ALA A 92 0.35 -1.66 24.75
C ALA A 92 -0.71 -2.06 23.73
N LEU A 93 -0.53 -1.67 22.48
CA LEU A 93 -1.42 -2.00 21.37
C LEU A 93 -1.46 -3.51 21.11
N SER A 94 -0.31 -4.17 21.12
CA SER A 94 -0.23 -5.63 20.95
C SER A 94 -0.96 -6.37 22.10
N THR A 95 -0.82 -5.89 23.33
CA THR A 95 -1.55 -6.43 24.48
C THR A 95 -3.05 -6.25 24.32
N ALA A 96 -3.51 -5.06 23.92
CA ALA A 96 -4.93 -4.79 23.73
C ALA A 96 -5.57 -5.73 22.69
N TYR A 97 -4.91 -5.96 21.55
CA TYR A 97 -5.36 -6.93 20.56
C TYR A 97 -5.35 -8.37 21.11
N ALA A 98 -4.28 -8.77 21.81
CA ALA A 98 -4.20 -10.11 22.38
C ALA A 98 -5.34 -10.39 23.37
N GLU A 99 -5.66 -9.44 24.26
CA GLU A 99 -6.77 -9.53 25.22
C GLU A 99 -8.13 -9.56 24.52
N ALA A 100 -8.33 -8.72 23.50
CA ALA A 100 -9.57 -8.69 22.74
C ALA A 100 -9.83 -10.02 22.01
N PHE A 101 -8.82 -10.55 21.29
CA PHE A 101 -8.92 -11.83 20.58
C PHE A 101 -8.98 -13.05 21.52
N ALA A 102 -8.39 -12.96 22.71
CA ALA A 102 -8.45 -14.06 23.70
C ALA A 102 -9.90 -14.39 24.11
N ARG A 103 -10.85 -13.43 24.05
CA ARG A 103 -12.29 -13.67 24.30
C ARG A 103 -12.88 -14.65 23.30
N HIS A 104 -12.30 -14.78 22.11
CA HIS A 104 -12.70 -15.70 21.05
C HIS A 104 -11.82 -16.96 20.99
N GLY A 105 -10.88 -17.14 21.95
CA GLY A 105 -9.92 -18.24 21.93
C GLY A 105 -8.91 -18.15 20.77
N ILE A 106 -8.70 -16.95 20.23
CA ILE A 106 -7.80 -16.69 19.09
C ILE A 106 -6.45 -16.19 19.61
N VAL A 107 -5.39 -16.84 19.15
CA VAL A 107 -4.01 -16.40 19.40
C VAL A 107 -3.62 -15.35 18.36
N THR A 108 -2.94 -14.29 18.79
CA THR A 108 -2.40 -13.25 17.89
C THR A 108 -0.87 -13.28 17.89
N SER A 109 -0.28 -12.73 16.86
CA SER A 109 1.16 -12.44 16.80
C SER A 109 1.37 -10.96 16.42
N THR A 110 2.49 -10.37 16.84
CA THR A 110 2.90 -9.05 16.38
C THR A 110 3.95 -9.20 15.29
N VAL A 111 3.70 -8.61 14.14
CA VAL A 111 4.63 -8.56 13.00
C VAL A 111 4.92 -7.11 12.68
N LEU A 112 6.17 -6.69 12.85
CA LEU A 112 6.61 -5.33 12.53
C LEU A 112 7.42 -5.34 11.25
N LEU A 113 6.99 -4.56 10.27
CA LEU A 113 7.63 -4.47 8.97
C LEU A 113 8.01 -3.02 8.66
N THR A 114 8.97 -2.86 7.77
CA THR A 114 9.23 -1.58 7.10
C THR A 114 9.09 -1.75 5.59
N ARG A 115 8.90 -0.66 4.87
CA ARG A 115 8.88 -0.70 3.40
C ARG A 115 10.18 -1.26 2.82
N ARG A 116 11.32 -1.07 3.50
CA ARG A 116 12.62 -1.61 3.07
C ARG A 116 12.68 -3.13 3.15
N ASP A 117 12.04 -3.73 4.16
CA ASP A 117 12.03 -5.18 4.33
C ASP A 117 11.33 -5.87 3.15
N THR A 118 10.33 -5.20 2.55
CA THR A 118 9.64 -5.73 1.38
C THR A 118 10.40 -5.53 0.06
N ALA A 119 11.38 -4.61 0.02
CA ALA A 119 12.24 -4.39 -1.15
C ALA A 119 13.38 -5.42 -1.26
N ASP A 120 13.85 -5.97 -0.15
CA ASP A 120 14.83 -7.04 -0.13
C ASP A 120 14.15 -8.40 -0.38
N ARG A 121 14.57 -9.09 -1.45
CA ARG A 121 13.97 -10.38 -1.84
C ARG A 121 14.05 -11.44 -0.74
N ARG A 122 15.12 -11.47 0.05
CA ARG A 122 15.29 -12.48 1.12
C ARG A 122 14.37 -12.17 2.27
N ALA A 123 14.34 -10.91 2.73
CA ALA A 123 13.43 -10.47 3.78
C ALA A 123 11.96 -10.69 3.38
N TYR A 124 11.60 -10.38 2.12
CA TYR A 124 10.27 -10.63 1.56
C TYR A 124 9.88 -12.11 1.66
N LEU A 125 10.75 -13.03 1.22
CA LEU A 125 10.47 -14.48 1.27
C LEU A 125 10.35 -14.98 2.71
N HIS A 126 11.23 -14.54 3.62
CA HIS A 126 11.13 -14.91 5.03
C HIS A 126 9.86 -14.38 5.69
N ALA A 127 9.45 -13.16 5.38
CA ALA A 127 8.20 -12.61 5.87
C ALA A 127 7.01 -13.43 5.36
N ARG A 128 6.95 -13.74 4.06
CA ARG A 128 5.90 -14.58 3.47
C ARG A 128 5.81 -15.94 4.15
N ASP A 129 6.93 -16.66 4.27
CA ASP A 129 6.97 -17.97 4.89
C ASP A 129 6.53 -17.92 6.37
N THR A 130 6.83 -16.78 7.06
CA THR A 130 6.36 -16.54 8.43
C THR A 130 4.85 -16.34 8.47
N PHE A 131 4.27 -15.53 7.58
CA PHE A 131 2.82 -15.35 7.50
C PHE A 131 2.11 -16.66 7.17
N ASP A 132 2.61 -17.43 6.22
CA ASP A 132 2.04 -18.72 5.85
C ASP A 132 1.98 -19.65 7.08
N CYS A 133 3.08 -19.76 7.81
CA CYS A 133 3.15 -20.59 9.02
C CYS A 133 2.20 -20.08 10.12
N LEU A 134 2.11 -18.77 10.37
CA LEU A 134 1.18 -18.20 11.34
C LEU A 134 -0.28 -18.51 11.00
N LEU A 135 -0.66 -18.33 9.73
CA LEU A 135 -2.01 -18.62 9.24
C LEU A 135 -2.34 -20.12 9.30
N GLU A 136 -1.39 -21.01 9.02
CA GLU A 136 -1.55 -22.46 9.17
C GLU A 136 -1.74 -22.87 10.64
N LEU A 137 -1.06 -22.20 11.56
CA LEU A 137 -1.23 -22.38 13.00
C LEU A 137 -2.55 -21.79 13.53
N GLY A 138 -3.34 -21.12 12.70
CA GLY A 138 -4.58 -20.48 13.09
C GLY A 138 -4.39 -19.20 13.91
N VAL A 139 -3.21 -18.61 13.87
CA VAL A 139 -2.88 -17.33 14.51
C VAL A 139 -3.37 -16.18 13.64
N VAL A 140 -3.87 -15.12 14.24
CA VAL A 140 -4.18 -13.85 13.55
C VAL A 140 -2.99 -12.89 13.68
N PRO A 141 -2.26 -12.61 12.59
CA PRO A 141 -1.17 -11.65 12.63
C PRO A 141 -1.70 -10.22 12.79
N ILE A 142 -1.15 -9.48 13.75
CA ILE A 142 -1.34 -8.05 13.93
C ILE A 142 -0.08 -7.36 13.41
N VAL A 143 -0.22 -6.70 12.28
CA VAL A 143 0.89 -6.07 11.56
C VAL A 143 0.90 -4.58 11.82
N ASN A 144 2.06 -4.01 12.03
CA ASN A 144 2.26 -2.57 12.06
C ASN A 144 3.61 -2.21 11.46
N GLU A 145 3.81 -0.92 11.20
CA GLU A 145 5.12 -0.39 10.85
C GLU A 145 6.08 -0.55 12.02
N ASN A 146 7.35 -0.83 11.73
CA ASN A 146 8.43 -0.72 12.69
C ASN A 146 8.87 0.74 12.83
N ASP A 147 8.05 1.53 13.50
CA ASP A 147 8.27 2.96 13.71
C ASP A 147 9.62 3.28 14.39
N THR A 148 10.21 2.34 15.11
CA THR A 148 11.50 2.53 15.80
C THR A 148 12.63 2.83 14.83
N ILE A 149 12.58 2.30 13.62
CA ILE A 149 13.61 2.44 12.58
C ILE A 149 13.09 3.10 11.29
N SER A 150 11.79 3.30 11.16
CA SER A 150 11.16 3.96 10.03
C SER A 150 11.02 5.47 10.31
N VAL A 151 11.58 6.29 9.42
CA VAL A 151 11.49 7.77 9.51
C VAL A 151 10.37 8.30 8.61
N GLU A 152 10.14 7.65 7.50
CA GLU A 152 9.26 8.13 6.42
C GLU A 152 7.79 8.07 6.83
N GLN A 153 7.38 7.01 7.49
CA GLN A 153 6.00 6.78 7.88
C GLN A 153 5.53 7.65 9.05
N ILE A 154 6.40 7.95 9.99
CA ILE A 154 6.09 8.87 11.09
C ILE A 154 5.75 10.26 10.55
N ARG A 155 6.35 10.65 9.42
CA ARG A 155 6.04 11.92 8.72
C ARG A 155 4.75 11.85 7.91
N PHE A 156 4.44 10.71 7.31
CA PHE A 156 3.33 10.56 6.37
C PHE A 156 2.19 9.65 6.87
N GLY A 157 2.39 8.91 7.97
CA GLY A 157 1.37 8.18 8.77
C GLY A 157 0.48 7.19 8.01
N ASP A 158 0.97 6.60 6.93
CA ASP A 158 0.15 5.85 5.98
C ASP A 158 0.39 4.34 6.07
N ASN A 159 -0.48 3.64 6.81
CA ASN A 159 -0.52 2.18 6.82
C ASN A 159 -1.37 1.59 5.66
N ASP A 160 -1.98 2.40 4.79
CA ASP A 160 -2.69 1.90 3.59
C ASP A 160 -1.68 1.24 2.64
N THR A 161 -0.51 1.89 2.45
CA THR A 161 0.60 1.33 1.67
C THR A 161 1.17 0.06 2.30
N LEU A 162 1.39 0.04 3.62
CA LEU A 162 1.87 -1.16 4.32
C LEU A 162 0.86 -2.31 4.18
N ALA A 163 -0.44 -2.02 4.31
CA ALA A 163 -1.49 -3.02 4.15
C ALA A 163 -1.54 -3.58 2.72
N ALA A 164 -1.36 -2.74 1.69
CA ALA A 164 -1.26 -3.20 0.31
C ALA A 164 -0.01 -4.07 0.08
N LEU A 165 1.13 -3.70 0.69
CA LEU A 165 2.35 -4.53 0.67
C LEU A 165 2.09 -5.91 1.30
N VAL A 166 1.44 -5.94 2.47
CA VAL A 166 1.07 -7.19 3.16
C VAL A 166 0.09 -8.00 2.30
N ALA A 167 -0.94 -7.37 1.73
CA ALA A 167 -1.90 -8.06 0.88
C ALA A 167 -1.24 -8.73 -0.34
N CYS A 168 -0.30 -8.05 -0.99
CA CYS A 168 0.48 -8.65 -2.07
C CYS A 168 1.43 -9.75 -1.55
N LEU A 169 2.07 -9.55 -0.40
CA LEU A 169 3.00 -10.50 0.22
C LEU A 169 2.33 -11.85 0.52
N VAL A 170 1.10 -11.78 1.03
CA VAL A 170 0.32 -12.96 1.42
C VAL A 170 -0.64 -13.42 0.32
N GLU A 171 -0.58 -12.84 -0.87
CA GLU A 171 -1.50 -13.17 -1.98
C GLU A 171 -2.97 -13.17 -1.51
N ALA A 172 -3.40 -12.03 -0.93
CA ALA A 172 -4.72 -11.91 -0.34
C ALA A 172 -5.85 -12.01 -1.39
N ASP A 173 -6.97 -12.63 -1.01
CA ASP A 173 -8.17 -12.71 -1.85
C ASP A 173 -9.03 -11.43 -1.74
N LEU A 174 -8.87 -10.68 -0.65
CA LEU A 174 -9.56 -9.43 -0.40
C LEU A 174 -8.76 -8.56 0.57
N MET A 175 -8.72 -7.26 0.32
CA MET A 175 -8.31 -6.28 1.31
C MET A 175 -9.48 -5.35 1.67
N VAL A 176 -9.62 -5.01 2.95
CA VAL A 176 -10.61 -4.06 3.47
C VAL A 176 -9.89 -2.95 4.21
N ILE A 177 -10.16 -1.70 3.87
CA ILE A 177 -9.73 -0.53 4.63
C ILE A 177 -10.91 0.03 5.41
N LEU A 178 -10.84 -0.04 6.73
CA LEU A 178 -11.74 0.65 7.64
C LEU A 178 -11.28 2.10 7.79
N SER A 179 -12.11 3.01 7.34
CA SER A 179 -11.86 4.45 7.29
C SER A 179 -12.87 5.21 8.14
N ASP A 180 -12.67 6.50 8.28
CA ASP A 180 -13.60 7.47 8.87
C ASP A 180 -14.60 8.04 7.86
N ILE A 181 -14.59 7.50 6.62
CA ILE A 181 -15.53 7.87 5.55
C ILE A 181 -16.11 6.61 4.91
N GLU A 182 -17.31 6.72 4.35
CA GLU A 182 -18.03 5.60 3.75
C GLU A 182 -17.33 4.99 2.52
N GLY A 183 -16.51 5.76 1.81
CA GLY A 183 -15.81 5.33 0.61
C GLY A 183 -15.32 6.49 -0.24
N LEU A 184 -15.16 6.26 -1.54
CA LEU A 184 -14.82 7.30 -2.51
C LEU A 184 -16.10 7.98 -3.02
N TYR A 185 -16.12 9.30 -3.01
CA TYR A 185 -17.19 10.12 -3.55
C TYR A 185 -16.78 10.75 -4.88
N ASP A 186 -17.74 11.19 -5.69
CA ASP A 186 -17.51 11.91 -6.96
C ASP A 186 -17.08 13.36 -6.77
N ALA A 187 -17.21 13.91 -5.54
CA ALA A 187 -16.67 15.18 -5.08
C ALA A 187 -16.38 15.11 -3.58
N ASN A 188 -15.71 16.13 -3.02
CA ASN A 188 -15.48 16.17 -1.57
C ASN A 188 -16.80 16.41 -0.80
N PRO A 189 -17.32 15.45 -0.02
CA PRO A 189 -18.62 15.59 0.66
C PRO A 189 -18.64 16.71 1.71
N HIS A 190 -17.50 17.16 2.23
CA HIS A 190 -17.42 18.31 3.13
C HIS A 190 -17.68 19.65 2.45
N HIS A 191 -17.43 19.74 1.15
CA HIS A 191 -17.61 20.94 0.34
C HIS A 191 -18.81 20.83 -0.61
N HIS A 192 -19.22 19.63 -0.94
CA HIS A 192 -20.31 19.31 -1.87
C HIS A 192 -21.30 18.34 -1.21
N PRO A 193 -22.36 18.87 -0.55
CA PRO A 193 -23.35 18.04 0.13
C PRO A 193 -24.12 17.05 -0.80
N ASP A 194 -24.12 17.32 -2.10
CA ASP A 194 -24.74 16.48 -3.12
C ASP A 194 -23.76 15.44 -3.71
N ALA A 195 -22.57 15.28 -3.14
CA ALA A 195 -21.60 14.29 -3.59
C ALA A 195 -22.17 12.87 -3.44
N ASN A 196 -21.98 12.05 -4.47
CA ASN A 196 -22.47 10.67 -4.49
C ASN A 196 -21.33 9.70 -4.22
N LEU A 197 -21.62 8.67 -3.43
CA LEU A 197 -20.70 7.57 -3.20
C LEU A 197 -20.49 6.76 -4.48
N ILE A 198 -19.24 6.55 -4.85
CA ILE A 198 -18.86 5.68 -5.96
C ILE A 198 -18.76 4.26 -5.44
N GLY A 199 -19.78 3.43 -5.65
CA GLY A 199 -19.82 2.08 -5.11
C GLY A 199 -18.79 1.13 -5.76
N ARG A 200 -18.35 1.40 -7.02
CA ARG A 200 -17.47 0.50 -7.78
C ARG A 200 -16.52 1.27 -8.68
N VAL A 201 -15.24 0.93 -8.63
CA VAL A 201 -14.17 1.48 -9.47
C VAL A 201 -13.50 0.35 -10.25
N GLU A 202 -13.60 0.38 -11.58
CA GLU A 202 -12.98 -0.61 -12.46
C GLU A 202 -11.64 -0.15 -13.04
N ALA A 203 -11.40 1.17 -13.06
CA ALA A 203 -10.14 1.78 -13.48
C ALA A 203 -9.91 3.09 -12.72
N ILE A 204 -8.65 3.40 -12.43
CA ILE A 204 -8.27 4.65 -11.75
C ILE A 204 -7.74 5.63 -12.80
N GLY A 205 -8.65 6.36 -13.40
CA GLY A 205 -8.38 7.43 -14.37
C GLY A 205 -8.07 8.79 -13.73
N PRO A 206 -7.82 9.83 -14.56
CA PRO A 206 -7.56 11.18 -14.09
C PRO A 206 -8.68 11.76 -13.21
N GLU A 207 -9.94 11.43 -13.51
CA GLU A 207 -11.13 11.86 -12.76
C GLU A 207 -11.10 11.34 -11.32
N ILE A 208 -10.78 10.07 -11.11
CA ILE A 208 -10.65 9.46 -9.77
C ILE A 208 -9.48 10.09 -9.00
N MET A 209 -8.38 10.37 -9.70
CA MET A 209 -7.21 11.01 -9.10
C MET A 209 -7.47 12.47 -8.69
N ALA A 210 -8.24 13.21 -9.47
CA ALA A 210 -8.60 14.59 -9.17
C ALA A 210 -9.45 14.67 -7.89
N VAL A 211 -10.51 13.87 -7.81
CA VAL A 211 -11.39 13.79 -6.64
C VAL A 211 -10.62 13.39 -5.38
N ALA A 212 -9.73 12.40 -5.49
CA ALA A 212 -8.89 11.96 -4.36
C ALA A 212 -7.93 13.07 -3.86
N GLY A 213 -7.46 13.93 -4.76
CA GLY A 213 -6.58 15.05 -4.43
C GLY A 213 -7.31 16.19 -3.73
N GLU A 214 -8.57 16.46 -4.07
CA GLU A 214 -9.41 17.48 -3.43
C GLU A 214 -9.91 17.06 -2.04
N ALA A 215 -10.03 15.76 -1.78
CA ALA A 215 -10.48 15.22 -0.50
C ALA A 215 -9.43 15.30 0.63
N GLY A 216 -8.24 15.89 0.37
CA GLY A 216 -7.15 15.99 1.34
C GLY A 216 -7.49 16.91 2.50
N THR A 217 -7.73 16.34 3.69
CA THR A 217 -7.79 17.10 4.94
C THR A 217 -6.37 17.43 5.41
N THR A 218 -6.16 18.66 5.89
CA THR A 218 -4.87 19.20 6.35
C THR A 218 -4.32 18.54 7.62
N VAL A 219 -4.98 17.54 8.21
CA VAL A 219 -4.64 17.01 9.54
C VAL A 219 -4.56 15.47 9.61
N GLY A 220 -4.79 14.73 8.53
CA GLY A 220 -4.73 13.26 8.52
C GLY A 220 -3.62 12.73 7.63
N SER A 221 -2.71 11.94 8.19
CA SER A 221 -1.59 11.30 7.49
C SER A 221 -1.98 10.21 6.48
N GLY A 222 -3.27 9.87 6.34
CA GLY A 222 -3.80 8.84 5.44
C GLY A 222 -5.07 9.28 4.72
N GLY A 223 -4.98 10.26 3.80
CA GLY A 223 -6.12 10.75 3.04
C GLY A 223 -6.59 9.78 1.94
N MET A 224 -7.65 10.16 1.20
CA MET A 224 -8.18 9.35 0.08
C MET A 224 -7.08 9.02 -0.95
N ILE A 225 -6.13 9.92 -1.17
CA ILE A 225 -5.03 9.71 -2.12
C ILE A 225 -4.17 8.49 -1.79
N THR A 226 -3.96 8.16 -0.50
CA THR A 226 -3.18 6.98 -0.08
C THR A 226 -3.95 5.70 -0.35
N LYS A 227 -5.27 5.72 -0.14
CA LYS A 227 -6.17 4.60 -0.45
C LYS A 227 -6.23 4.32 -1.96
N ILE A 228 -6.29 5.38 -2.78
CA ILE A 228 -6.24 5.25 -4.24
C ILE A 228 -4.90 4.69 -4.72
N LYS A 229 -3.78 5.12 -4.11
CA LYS A 229 -2.46 4.54 -4.43
C LYS A 229 -2.39 3.05 -4.08
N ALA A 230 -2.89 2.67 -2.91
CA ALA A 230 -2.99 1.27 -2.51
C ALA A 230 -3.90 0.48 -3.47
N ALA A 231 -5.08 1.02 -3.80
CA ALA A 231 -6.04 0.43 -4.73
C ALA A 231 -5.41 0.16 -6.11
N ARG A 232 -4.68 1.14 -6.67
CA ARG A 232 -4.04 1.02 -7.98
C ARG A 232 -3.10 -0.19 -8.05
N VAL A 233 -2.31 -0.40 -7.03
CA VAL A 233 -1.37 -1.53 -6.99
C VAL A 233 -2.09 -2.85 -6.79
N LEU A 234 -3.08 -2.90 -5.89
CA LEU A 234 -3.86 -4.09 -5.63
C LEU A 234 -4.68 -4.53 -6.84
N MET A 235 -5.31 -3.59 -7.55
CA MET A 235 -6.04 -3.89 -8.78
C MET A 235 -5.14 -4.59 -9.81
N VAL A 236 -3.92 -4.06 -10.03
CA VAL A 236 -2.93 -4.67 -10.95
C VAL A 236 -2.45 -6.03 -10.45
N ALA A 237 -2.31 -6.20 -9.12
CA ALA A 237 -1.96 -7.49 -8.49
C ALA A 237 -3.10 -8.52 -8.54
N GLY A 238 -4.30 -8.11 -8.95
CA GLY A 238 -5.47 -9.00 -8.99
C GLY A 238 -6.17 -9.15 -7.63
N ILE A 239 -5.93 -8.23 -6.70
CA ILE A 239 -6.51 -8.24 -5.36
C ILE A 239 -7.59 -7.15 -5.28
N PRO A 240 -8.86 -7.51 -5.04
CA PRO A 240 -9.92 -6.52 -4.82
C PRO A 240 -9.70 -5.79 -3.50
N LEU A 241 -10.06 -4.50 -3.47
CA LEU A 241 -10.01 -3.64 -2.28
C LEU A 241 -11.38 -3.06 -2.01
N VAL A 242 -11.86 -3.15 -0.78
CA VAL A 242 -13.02 -2.42 -0.27
C VAL A 242 -12.56 -1.30 0.66
N VAL A 243 -13.03 -0.09 0.43
CA VAL A 243 -12.88 1.04 1.35
C VAL A 243 -14.25 1.36 1.91
N CYS A 244 -14.40 1.31 3.23
CA CYS A 244 -15.70 1.52 3.88
C CYS A 244 -15.55 2.26 5.23
N ASP A 245 -16.68 2.74 5.74
CA ASP A 245 -16.74 3.30 7.08
C ASP A 245 -16.48 2.19 8.12
N GLY A 246 -15.44 2.37 8.91
CA GLY A 246 -15.05 1.44 9.95
C GLY A 246 -16.05 1.37 11.12
N HIS A 247 -16.86 2.41 11.33
CA HIS A 247 -17.89 2.44 12.36
C HIS A 247 -19.24 1.86 11.91
N ARG A 248 -19.35 1.49 10.62
CA ARG A 248 -20.53 0.75 10.15
C ARG A 248 -20.57 -0.62 10.82
N ALA A 249 -21.72 -0.95 11.38
CA ALA A 249 -21.96 -2.30 11.91
C ALA A 249 -21.73 -3.34 10.80
N GLU A 250 -21.04 -4.44 11.13
CA GLU A 250 -20.80 -5.58 10.21
C GLU A 250 -19.90 -5.28 8.99
N ALA A 251 -19.20 -4.13 8.94
CA ALA A 251 -18.43 -3.71 7.77
C ALA A 251 -17.46 -4.78 7.22
N ILE A 252 -16.75 -5.50 8.11
CA ILE A 252 -15.81 -6.55 7.74
C ILE A 252 -16.54 -7.80 7.26
N VAL A 253 -17.63 -8.17 7.93
CA VAL A 253 -18.41 -9.37 7.63
C VAL A 253 -19.11 -9.22 6.29
N ASP A 254 -19.76 -8.07 6.08
CA ASP A 254 -20.46 -7.75 4.83
C ASP A 254 -19.50 -7.68 3.65
N ALA A 255 -18.33 -7.00 3.81
CA ALA A 255 -17.30 -6.96 2.78
C ALA A 255 -16.78 -8.36 2.43
N ALA A 256 -16.54 -9.21 3.42
CA ALA A 256 -16.10 -10.60 3.22
C ALA A 256 -17.17 -11.48 2.57
N ALA A 257 -18.46 -11.15 2.75
CA ALA A 257 -19.59 -11.79 2.09
C ALA A 257 -19.79 -11.31 0.64
N GLY A 258 -19.16 -10.19 0.26
CA GLY A 258 -19.31 -9.57 -1.07
C GLY A 258 -20.51 -8.62 -1.19
N GLU A 259 -21.02 -8.14 -0.04
CA GLU A 259 -22.09 -7.15 0.01
C GLU A 259 -21.55 -5.74 -0.31
N ASP A 260 -22.44 -4.86 -0.74
CA ASP A 260 -22.12 -3.46 -1.05
C ASP A 260 -21.91 -2.63 0.23
N VAL A 261 -20.66 -2.41 0.61
CA VAL A 261 -20.27 -1.74 1.87
C VAL A 261 -19.27 -0.61 1.63
N GLY A 262 -19.54 0.30 0.73
CA GLY A 262 -18.64 1.41 0.44
C GLY A 262 -18.15 1.38 -1.00
N THR A 263 -16.86 1.58 -1.22
CA THR A 263 -16.27 1.55 -2.57
C THR A 263 -15.46 0.28 -2.81
N LEU A 264 -15.86 -0.52 -3.79
CA LEU A 264 -15.11 -1.67 -4.27
C LEU A 264 -14.21 -1.27 -5.45
N PHE A 265 -12.91 -1.39 -5.29
CA PHE A 265 -11.91 -1.35 -6.36
C PHE A 265 -11.73 -2.76 -6.91
N VAL A 266 -12.05 -2.94 -8.19
CA VAL A 266 -12.12 -4.26 -8.81
C VAL A 266 -10.76 -4.74 -9.24
N ALA A 267 -10.43 -5.98 -8.93
CA ALA A 267 -9.21 -6.62 -9.39
C ALA A 267 -9.14 -6.72 -10.92
N ALA A 268 -7.96 -6.57 -11.51
CA ALA A 268 -7.76 -6.75 -12.94
C ALA A 268 -8.12 -8.19 -13.37
N LYS A 269 -8.77 -8.33 -14.53
CA LYS A 269 -9.15 -9.64 -15.09
C LYS A 269 -7.93 -10.54 -15.41
N LYS A 270 -6.78 -9.93 -15.67
CA LYS A 270 -5.50 -10.61 -15.90
C LYS A 270 -4.49 -9.99 -14.95
N PRO A 271 -4.35 -10.53 -13.74
CA PRO A 271 -3.38 -10.01 -12.80
C PRO A 271 -1.97 -10.17 -13.36
N HIS A 272 -1.13 -9.17 -13.13
CA HIS A 272 0.29 -9.26 -13.41
C HIS A 272 0.99 -9.82 -12.17
N GLU A 273 1.91 -10.74 -12.37
CA GLU A 273 2.80 -11.16 -11.30
C GLU A 273 3.65 -9.95 -10.86
N ILE A 274 3.32 -9.39 -9.70
CA ILE A 274 4.06 -8.27 -9.13
C ILE A 274 5.20 -8.84 -8.28
N THR A 275 6.43 -8.78 -8.81
CA THR A 275 7.61 -9.16 -8.03
C THR A 275 7.81 -8.19 -6.86
N PRO A 276 8.50 -8.61 -5.77
CA PRO A 276 8.80 -7.72 -4.64
C PRO A 276 9.45 -6.39 -5.07
N LYS A 277 10.33 -6.43 -6.06
CA LYS A 277 10.98 -5.25 -6.63
C LYS A 277 9.97 -4.31 -7.30
N LYS A 278 9.03 -4.85 -8.08
CA LYS A 278 7.96 -4.07 -8.72
C LYS A 278 7.00 -3.51 -7.70
N LEU A 279 6.68 -4.27 -6.66
CA LEU A 279 5.84 -3.82 -5.55
C LEU A 279 6.48 -2.61 -4.84
N TRP A 280 7.79 -2.67 -4.55
CA TRP A 280 8.53 -1.55 -3.98
C TRP A 280 8.54 -0.33 -4.92
N ILE A 281 8.70 -0.51 -6.23
CA ILE A 281 8.62 0.59 -7.20
C ILE A 281 7.23 1.23 -7.22
N ALA A 282 6.18 0.41 -7.18
CA ALA A 282 4.80 0.88 -7.25
C ALA A 282 4.35 1.64 -6.00
N LEU A 283 4.69 1.12 -4.81
CA LEU A 283 4.26 1.63 -3.50
C LEU A 283 5.36 2.41 -2.75
N GLY A 284 6.58 2.46 -3.30
CA GLY A 284 7.72 3.16 -2.70
C GLY A 284 7.54 4.67 -2.59
N ASP A 285 8.63 5.34 -2.24
CA ASP A 285 8.69 6.78 -2.02
C ASP A 285 8.08 7.60 -3.16
N ALA A 286 7.76 8.86 -2.86
CA ALA A 286 7.35 9.81 -3.87
C ALA A 286 8.40 9.83 -5.01
N ALA A 287 7.92 9.76 -6.25
CA ALA A 287 8.79 9.86 -7.41
C ALA A 287 9.62 11.14 -7.34
N ARG A 288 10.92 11.05 -7.62
CA ARG A 288 11.84 12.19 -7.62
C ARG A 288 11.65 13.10 -8.83
N GLY A 289 10.96 12.58 -9.85
CA GLY A 289 10.65 13.29 -11.07
C GLY A 289 9.68 12.51 -11.93
N ALA A 290 9.48 12.96 -13.17
CA ALA A 290 8.63 12.26 -14.13
C ALA A 290 9.21 12.29 -15.54
N LEU A 291 8.79 11.29 -16.33
CA LEU A 291 9.09 11.15 -17.75
C LEU A 291 7.77 11.22 -18.52
N ALA A 292 7.59 12.19 -19.41
CA ALA A 292 6.49 12.15 -20.36
C ALA A 292 6.89 11.36 -21.59
N VAL A 293 6.01 10.48 -22.06
CA VAL A 293 6.27 9.58 -23.20
C VAL A 293 5.28 9.82 -24.33
N ASP A 294 5.61 9.37 -25.53
CA ASP A 294 4.67 9.38 -26.66
C ASP A 294 3.75 8.14 -26.65
N ASP A 295 2.72 8.18 -27.51
CA ASP A 295 1.71 7.12 -27.61
C ASP A 295 2.31 5.78 -28.04
N GLY A 296 3.35 5.80 -28.87
CA GLY A 296 4.06 4.58 -29.30
C GLY A 296 4.80 3.91 -28.16
N ALA A 297 5.45 4.70 -27.29
CA ALA A 297 6.09 4.19 -26.08
C ALA A 297 5.04 3.74 -25.07
N LYS A 298 3.94 4.50 -24.84
CA LYS A 298 2.83 4.07 -23.98
C LYS A 298 2.29 2.71 -24.41
N ALA A 299 1.94 2.54 -25.68
CA ALA A 299 1.46 1.27 -26.23
C ALA A 299 2.47 0.13 -26.06
N ALA A 300 3.78 0.40 -26.28
CA ALA A 300 4.83 -0.61 -26.11
C ALA A 300 4.96 -1.07 -24.65
N LEU A 301 4.80 -0.16 -23.68
CA LEU A 301 4.86 -0.47 -22.25
C LEU A 301 3.66 -1.30 -21.81
N ILE A 302 2.44 -0.90 -22.21
CA ILE A 302 1.19 -1.54 -21.79
C ILE A 302 0.99 -2.90 -22.48
N GLU A 303 1.07 -2.92 -23.81
CA GLU A 303 0.68 -4.10 -24.60
C GLU A 303 1.77 -5.17 -24.69
N ARG A 304 3.04 -4.74 -24.74
CA ARG A 304 4.18 -5.64 -24.98
C ARG A 304 5.06 -5.85 -23.76
N GLY A 305 4.82 -5.15 -22.65
CA GLY A 305 5.68 -5.22 -21.47
C GLY A 305 7.14 -4.86 -21.75
N SER A 306 7.38 -3.90 -22.68
CA SER A 306 8.71 -3.53 -23.14
C SER A 306 9.43 -2.65 -22.12
N SER A 307 10.75 -2.51 -22.25
CA SER A 307 11.52 -1.48 -21.54
C SER A 307 11.27 -0.10 -22.16
N LEU A 308 11.32 0.97 -21.35
CA LEU A 308 11.25 2.35 -21.84
C LEU A 308 12.61 2.76 -22.43
N LEU A 309 12.62 3.07 -23.71
CA LEU A 309 13.77 3.57 -24.43
C LEU A 309 13.73 5.10 -24.53
N SER A 310 14.89 5.73 -24.63
CA SER A 310 15.03 7.19 -24.74
C SER A 310 14.28 7.79 -25.92
N VAL A 311 14.13 7.05 -27.02
CA VAL A 311 13.43 7.49 -28.25
C VAL A 311 11.95 7.79 -27.99
N GLY A 312 11.31 7.08 -27.06
CA GLY A 312 9.90 7.26 -26.71
C GLY A 312 9.66 8.34 -25.67
N VAL A 313 10.70 8.93 -25.08
CA VAL A 313 10.59 9.97 -24.07
C VAL A 313 10.51 11.34 -24.73
N ARG A 314 9.61 12.21 -24.29
CA ARG A 314 9.36 13.56 -24.80
C ARG A 314 9.85 14.66 -23.87
N SER A 315 9.74 14.46 -22.56
CA SER A 315 10.26 15.40 -21.57
C SER A 315 10.68 14.71 -20.27
N VAL A 316 11.57 15.38 -19.54
CA VAL A 316 12.02 15.01 -18.19
C VAL A 316 11.59 16.11 -17.24
N GLU A 317 10.94 15.77 -16.14
CA GLU A 317 10.49 16.68 -15.10
C GLU A 317 11.17 16.32 -13.76
N GLY A 318 11.56 17.34 -13.01
CA GLY A 318 12.21 17.17 -11.70
C GLY A 318 13.69 16.84 -11.79
N ARG A 319 14.29 16.58 -10.62
CA ARG A 319 15.72 16.25 -10.50
C ARG A 319 15.86 14.92 -9.79
N PHE A 320 16.48 13.97 -10.47
CA PHE A 320 16.68 12.60 -9.97
C PHE A 320 18.05 12.07 -10.38
N GLU A 321 18.54 11.12 -9.61
CA GLU A 321 19.77 10.38 -9.86
C GLU A 321 19.49 9.00 -10.46
N ALA A 322 20.52 8.35 -10.98
CA ALA A 322 20.41 6.96 -11.43
C ALA A 322 19.95 6.07 -10.26
N ASN A 323 19.01 5.19 -10.54
CA ASN A 323 18.30 4.31 -9.60
C ASN A 323 17.19 4.96 -8.77
N ASP A 324 16.89 6.24 -8.94
CA ASP A 324 15.69 6.83 -8.36
C ASP A 324 14.42 6.33 -9.06
N ILE A 325 13.29 6.45 -8.35
CA ILE A 325 11.96 6.15 -8.90
C ILE A 325 11.40 7.41 -9.54
N VAL A 326 10.86 7.24 -10.75
CA VAL A 326 10.16 8.30 -11.48
C VAL A 326 8.77 7.84 -11.92
N ASP A 327 7.87 8.79 -12.02
CA ASP A 327 6.56 8.61 -12.62
C ASP A 327 6.67 8.65 -14.14
N ILE A 328 5.87 7.83 -14.84
CA ILE A 328 5.82 7.80 -16.30
C ILE A 328 4.42 8.24 -16.71
N LYS A 329 4.35 9.34 -17.44
CA LYS A 329 3.12 10.02 -17.85
C LYS A 329 2.95 9.96 -19.37
N ASP A 330 1.71 9.90 -19.82
CA ASP A 330 1.39 10.06 -21.24
C ASP A 330 1.38 11.55 -21.67
N ALA A 331 1.07 11.79 -22.95
CA ALA A 331 1.03 13.13 -23.52
C ALA A 331 0.00 14.07 -22.86
N THR A 332 -0.99 13.54 -22.16
CA THR A 332 -2.01 14.32 -21.42
C THR A 332 -1.58 14.63 -19.98
N GLY A 333 -0.44 14.08 -19.54
CA GLY A 333 0.04 14.21 -18.16
C GLY A 333 -0.51 13.14 -17.23
N HIS A 334 -1.28 12.18 -17.74
CA HIS A 334 -1.81 11.07 -16.95
C HIS A 334 -0.70 10.08 -16.56
N LEU A 335 -0.60 9.79 -15.25
CA LEU A 335 0.33 8.80 -14.70
C LEU A 335 -0.21 7.39 -14.96
N PHE A 336 0.45 6.65 -15.84
CA PHE A 336 0.07 5.28 -16.17
C PHE A 336 1.13 4.22 -15.78
N ALA A 337 2.35 4.64 -15.47
CA ALA A 337 3.40 3.72 -15.06
C ALA A 337 4.40 4.39 -14.11
N ARG A 338 5.20 3.58 -13.43
CA ARG A 338 6.29 4.01 -12.56
C ARG A 338 7.50 3.11 -12.76
N GLY A 339 8.70 3.67 -12.66
CA GLY A 339 9.89 2.85 -12.86
C GLY A 339 11.14 3.41 -12.21
N LYS A 340 12.13 2.53 -12.07
CA LYS A 340 13.47 2.90 -11.60
C LYS A 340 14.33 3.25 -12.80
N VAL A 341 14.87 4.47 -12.83
CA VAL A 341 15.65 4.99 -13.95
C VAL A 341 17.10 4.49 -13.93
N ALA A 342 17.69 4.29 -15.11
CA ALA A 342 19.07 3.89 -15.26
C ALA A 342 20.06 5.08 -15.29
N PHE A 343 19.57 6.30 -15.52
CA PHE A 343 20.35 7.52 -15.72
C PHE A 343 19.85 8.64 -14.86
N ALA A 344 20.70 9.62 -14.54
CA ALA A 344 20.31 10.85 -13.90
C ALA A 344 19.47 11.75 -14.84
N SER A 345 18.75 12.73 -14.28
CA SER A 345 17.82 13.60 -15.02
C SER A 345 18.45 14.37 -16.15
N ASP A 346 19.68 14.84 -15.99
CA ASP A 346 20.46 15.56 -17.01
C ASP A 346 20.92 14.63 -18.15
N GLU A 347 21.39 13.42 -17.82
CA GLU A 347 21.72 12.40 -18.81
C GLU A 347 20.47 11.95 -19.60
N ALA A 348 19.36 11.73 -18.89
CA ALA A 348 18.08 11.39 -19.51
C ALA A 348 17.62 12.48 -20.48
N ALA A 349 17.73 13.77 -20.09
CA ALA A 349 17.39 14.91 -20.94
C ALA A 349 18.24 14.98 -22.22
N LEU A 350 19.51 14.63 -22.15
CA LEU A 350 20.39 14.55 -23.33
C LEU A 350 20.02 13.41 -24.26
N ALA A 351 19.41 12.35 -23.76
CA ALA A 351 19.03 11.16 -24.53
C ALA A 351 17.63 11.24 -25.16
N ILE A 352 16.78 12.20 -24.76
CA ILE A 352 15.38 12.33 -25.22
C ILE A 352 15.28 12.26 -26.75
N GLY A 353 14.31 11.46 -27.22
CA GLY A 353 13.95 11.35 -28.63
C GLY A 353 15.02 10.70 -29.52
N ARG A 354 16.15 10.30 -28.95
CA ARG A 354 17.26 9.71 -29.70
C ARG A 354 17.15 8.18 -29.76
N THR A 355 17.39 7.64 -30.95
CA THR A 355 17.51 6.22 -31.15
C THR A 355 18.84 5.68 -30.60
N ARG A 356 18.91 4.38 -30.36
CA ARG A 356 20.15 3.72 -29.94
C ARG A 356 21.31 4.00 -30.88
N ALA A 357 21.09 3.99 -32.20
CA ALA A 357 22.10 4.26 -33.22
C ALA A 357 22.62 5.70 -33.12
N GLU A 358 21.76 6.68 -32.92
CA GLU A 358 22.14 8.08 -32.75
C GLU A 358 22.93 8.33 -31.45
N LEU A 359 22.54 7.66 -30.35
CA LEU A 359 23.31 7.71 -29.11
C LEU A 359 24.70 7.09 -29.30
N GLN A 360 24.82 5.94 -29.96
CA GLN A 360 26.10 5.27 -30.24
C GLN A 360 27.00 6.09 -31.13
N ALA A 361 26.44 6.81 -32.09
CA ALA A 361 27.19 7.67 -33.00
C ALA A 361 27.80 8.91 -32.31
N ASN A 362 27.23 9.32 -31.16
CA ASN A 362 27.73 10.42 -30.37
C ASN A 362 28.66 9.94 -29.25
N ARG A 363 29.94 10.22 -29.33
CA ARG A 363 30.97 9.75 -28.39
C ARG A 363 30.69 10.11 -26.92
N LEU A 364 29.99 11.23 -26.67
CA LEU A 364 29.64 11.67 -25.31
C LEU A 364 28.40 10.95 -24.76
N LEU A 365 27.54 10.41 -25.62
CA LEU A 365 26.27 9.79 -25.27
C LEU A 365 26.28 8.26 -25.47
N ALA A 366 27.38 7.70 -25.96
CA ALA A 366 27.46 6.28 -26.32
C ALA A 366 27.15 5.34 -25.14
N SER A 367 27.55 5.72 -23.94
CA SER A 367 27.24 4.95 -22.71
C SER A 367 25.74 4.86 -22.41
N LEU A 368 24.94 5.86 -22.84
CA LEU A 368 23.49 5.88 -22.66
C LEU A 368 22.75 4.93 -23.63
N ALA A 369 23.43 4.45 -24.67
CA ALA A 369 22.87 3.50 -25.63
C ALA A 369 22.86 2.04 -25.12
N ASP A 370 23.64 1.73 -24.09
CA ASP A 370 23.85 0.34 -23.62
C ASP A 370 22.67 -0.19 -22.78
N LYS A 371 21.88 0.69 -22.19
CA LYS A 371 20.75 0.34 -21.31
C LYS A 371 19.49 1.09 -21.71
N PRO A 372 18.30 0.51 -21.49
CA PRO A 372 17.06 1.25 -21.57
C PRO A 372 17.01 2.32 -20.44
N LEU A 373 16.25 3.40 -20.64
CA LEU A 373 16.06 4.42 -19.61
C LEU A 373 15.35 3.86 -18.38
N VAL A 374 14.35 2.98 -18.61
CA VAL A 374 13.74 2.16 -17.54
C VAL A 374 13.62 0.72 -18.04
N HIS A 375 14.22 -0.22 -17.34
CA HIS A 375 14.13 -1.63 -17.69
C HIS A 375 12.76 -2.21 -17.34
N ARG A 376 12.20 -3.10 -18.16
CA ARG A 376 10.90 -3.74 -17.94
C ARG A 376 10.74 -4.43 -16.57
N ASP A 377 11.84 -5.01 -16.04
CA ASP A 377 11.83 -5.66 -14.72
C ASP A 377 11.89 -4.64 -13.57
N GLU A 378 12.09 -3.36 -13.90
CA GLU A 378 12.11 -2.22 -13.01
C GLU A 378 11.01 -1.20 -13.34
N LEU A 379 9.93 -1.66 -13.98
CA LEU A 379 8.79 -0.88 -14.44
C LEU A 379 7.50 -1.55 -14.04
N VAL A 380 6.57 -0.76 -13.54
CA VAL A 380 5.19 -1.17 -13.20
C VAL A 380 4.23 -0.32 -14.02
N VAL A 381 3.35 -0.97 -14.74
CA VAL A 381 2.24 -0.33 -15.47
C VAL A 381 0.97 -0.50 -14.64
N PHE A 382 0.16 0.54 -14.56
CA PHE A 382 -1.07 0.61 -13.76
C PHE A 382 -2.35 0.49 -14.59
N GLU A 383 -2.20 0.36 -15.91
CA GLU A 383 -3.32 0.20 -16.88
C GLU A 383 -3.38 -1.21 -17.45
#